data_b440b4d05b1ef51031e3e71d9cb635ee
#
_entry.id   b440b4d05b1ef51031e3e71d9cb635ee
#
_cell.length_a   1.000
_cell.length_b   1.000
_cell.length_c   1.000
_cell.angle_alpha   90.00
_cell.angle_beta   90.00
_cell.angle_gamma   90.00
#
_symmetry.space_group_name_H-M   'P 1'
#
loop_
_entity.id
_entity.type
_entity.pdbx_description
1 polymer ?
#
loop_
_entity_poly.entity_id
_entity_poly.type
_entity_poly.pdbx_seq_one_letter_code
_entity_poly.pdbx_strand_id
1 'polypeptide(L)'
;MNATLSRRPLRRFWGWGAASEQLTQEETARISMMVQMLGGQITDRPEPQVGDFTLPAPRIAPPAALSAMFTDSPLDRLNHAMGKSYADLARMWLRQVPHVPDWVAYPDDEQAVIDILDWASRHNVAVIPYGGGSSVCGGVEAAVGASYAAAVSLDMERLNRVLEVDPTSRAARIQAGALGPELEAQLKPHGYTLRHYPQSFEFSTLGGWIVTRAGGHYATLMTHIDDLVESTRMVTPSGVCASRRLPASGAGPSQDRMVLGSEGRIGILTEATVRTLGGSADSVDVLFFDIARQDWATAGVLWSDKGAQQPSPG
;
A
#
# COMPACT_ATOMS: atom_id res chain seq x y z
N MET A 1 25.52 8.05 -6.33
CA MET A 1 24.36 7.79 -5.46
C MET A 1 23.14 8.10 -6.29
N ASN A 2 22.36 7.09 -6.66
CA ASN A 2 21.13 7.31 -7.42
C ASN A 2 20.09 7.87 -6.45
N ALA A 3 19.81 9.16 -6.55
CA ALA A 3 18.78 9.78 -5.75
C ALA A 3 17.41 9.19 -6.11
N THR A 4 16.65 8.75 -5.13
CA THR A 4 15.24 8.36 -5.32
C THR A 4 14.38 9.61 -5.41
N LEU A 5 13.28 9.55 -6.18
CA LEU A 5 12.24 10.56 -6.19
C LEU A 5 11.17 10.33 -5.11
N SER A 6 11.17 9.17 -4.46
CA SER A 6 10.27 8.88 -3.35
C SER A 6 10.49 9.84 -2.18
N ARG A 7 9.39 10.31 -1.61
CA ARG A 7 9.37 11.18 -0.39
C ARG A 7 9.21 10.37 0.89
N ARG A 8 8.94 9.06 0.76
CA ARG A 8 8.80 8.14 1.90
C ARG A 8 10.15 7.64 2.41
N PRO A 9 10.23 7.22 3.67
CA PRO A 9 11.41 6.52 4.18
C PRO A 9 11.77 5.35 3.29
N LEU A 10 13.05 5.19 3.01
CA LEU A 10 13.55 4.12 2.14
C LEU A 10 13.20 2.76 2.74
N ARG A 11 12.53 1.93 1.95
CA ARG A 11 12.18 0.54 2.29
C ARG A 11 13.17 -0.44 1.68
N ARG A 12 13.28 -1.61 2.30
CA ARG A 12 14.03 -2.71 1.70
C ARG A 12 13.34 -3.17 0.42
N PHE A 13 14.03 -3.10 -0.72
CA PHE A 13 13.47 -3.63 -1.97
C PHE A 13 13.41 -5.17 -1.95
N TRP A 14 14.27 -5.80 -1.18
CA TRP A 14 14.40 -7.25 -1.04
C TRP A 14 13.67 -7.85 0.18
N GLY A 15 12.95 -7.06 0.95
CA GLY A 15 12.29 -7.51 2.17
C GLY A 15 11.16 -6.59 2.62
N TRP A 16 10.65 -6.88 3.80
CA TRP A 16 9.75 -6.00 4.55
C TRP A 16 10.56 -5.04 5.44
N GLY A 17 9.94 -3.95 5.84
CA GLY A 17 10.50 -2.98 6.78
C GLY A 17 11.31 -1.86 6.12
N ALA A 18 11.78 -0.93 6.95
CA ALA A 18 12.62 0.18 6.53
C ALA A 18 14.05 -0.30 6.25
N ALA A 19 14.74 0.35 5.32
CA ALA A 19 16.13 0.00 4.98
C ALA A 19 17.09 0.21 6.16
N SER A 20 16.74 1.12 7.09
CA SER A 20 17.53 1.42 8.29
C SER A 20 17.33 0.44 9.44
N GLU A 21 16.26 -0.37 9.41
CA GLU A 21 15.99 -1.34 10.46
C GLU A 21 16.95 -2.52 10.37
N GLN A 22 17.45 -2.98 11.51
CA GLN A 22 18.26 -4.18 11.61
C GLN A 22 17.71 -5.06 12.72
N LEU A 23 17.77 -6.36 12.52
CA LEU A 23 17.43 -7.31 13.58
C LEU A 23 18.43 -7.17 14.72
N THR A 24 17.93 -7.15 15.93
CA THR A 24 18.77 -7.22 17.13
C THR A 24 19.42 -8.60 17.23
N GLN A 25 20.46 -8.70 18.03
CA GLN A 25 21.11 -9.99 18.30
C GLN A 25 20.13 -11.00 18.93
N GLU A 26 19.25 -10.53 19.81
CA GLU A 26 18.23 -11.37 20.45
C GLU A 26 17.21 -11.90 19.44
N GLU A 27 16.69 -11.05 18.54
CA GLU A 27 15.78 -11.46 17.48
C GLU A 27 16.43 -12.45 16.53
N THR A 28 17.68 -12.21 16.15
CA THR A 28 18.46 -13.11 15.29
C THR A 28 18.64 -14.47 15.96
N ALA A 29 19.00 -14.49 17.26
CA ALA A 29 19.14 -15.74 18.01
C ALA A 29 17.82 -16.49 18.13
N ARG A 30 16.70 -15.79 18.38
CA ARG A 30 15.37 -16.39 18.47
C ARG A 30 14.91 -16.99 17.15
N ILE A 31 15.13 -16.28 16.04
CA ILE A 31 14.83 -16.78 14.69
C ILE A 31 15.68 -18.02 14.40
N SER A 32 16.96 -17.99 14.71
CA SER A 32 17.90 -19.10 14.50
C SER A 32 17.45 -20.35 15.25
N MET A 33 17.07 -20.21 16.51
CA MET A 33 16.55 -21.31 17.33
C MET A 33 15.25 -21.88 16.73
N MET A 34 14.32 -21.03 16.29
CA MET A 34 13.07 -21.47 15.69
C MET A 34 13.30 -22.23 14.38
N VAL A 35 14.20 -21.75 13.52
CA VAL A 35 14.55 -22.43 12.27
C VAL A 35 15.15 -23.80 12.55
N GLN A 36 16.06 -23.92 13.53
CA GLN A 36 16.63 -25.19 13.95
C GLN A 36 15.59 -26.16 14.52
N MET A 37 14.66 -25.68 15.33
CA MET A 37 13.55 -26.51 15.87
C MET A 37 12.65 -27.06 14.76
N LEU A 38 12.52 -26.35 13.65
CA LEU A 38 11.78 -26.80 12.45
C LEU A 38 12.62 -27.67 11.51
N GLY A 39 13.83 -28.05 11.91
CA GLY A 39 14.76 -28.87 11.09
C GLY A 39 15.40 -28.09 9.93
N GLY A 40 15.29 -26.77 9.94
CA GLY A 40 15.89 -25.91 8.93
C GLY A 40 17.35 -25.55 9.24
N GLN A 41 18.03 -25.04 8.25
CA GLN A 41 19.39 -24.47 8.37
C GLN A 41 19.35 -23.01 7.89
N ILE A 42 19.99 -22.13 8.64
CA ILE A 42 20.20 -20.76 8.20
C ILE A 42 21.39 -20.76 7.25
N THR A 43 21.15 -20.28 6.03
CA THR A 43 22.21 -20.04 5.07
C THR A 43 22.60 -18.56 5.17
N ASP A 44 23.82 -18.29 5.51
CA ASP A 44 24.37 -16.94 5.49
C ASP A 44 24.58 -16.49 4.03
N ARG A 45 23.65 -15.66 3.56
CA ARG A 45 23.73 -15.02 2.24
C ARG A 45 23.78 -13.54 2.42
N PRO A 46 24.66 -12.82 1.72
CA PRO A 46 24.70 -11.36 1.79
C PRO A 46 23.39 -10.76 1.27
N GLU A 47 22.93 -9.72 1.96
CA GLU A 47 21.75 -8.97 1.55
C GLU A 47 21.90 -8.46 0.11
N PRO A 48 20.83 -8.52 -0.70
CA PRO A 48 20.84 -7.97 -2.05
C PRO A 48 21.20 -6.50 -2.07
N GLN A 49 22.16 -6.13 -2.90
CA GLN A 49 22.55 -4.74 -3.14
C GLN A 49 22.09 -4.32 -4.54
N VAL A 50 21.82 -3.03 -4.74
CA VAL A 50 21.38 -2.51 -6.05
C VAL A 50 22.39 -2.89 -7.15
N GLY A 51 23.68 -2.88 -6.83
CA GLY A 51 24.75 -3.25 -7.76
C GLY A 51 24.78 -4.73 -8.16
N ASP A 52 24.04 -5.60 -7.48
CA ASP A 52 23.95 -7.03 -7.84
C ASP A 52 23.05 -7.26 -9.07
N PHE A 53 22.32 -6.22 -9.52
CA PHE A 53 21.33 -6.33 -10.59
C PHE A 53 21.77 -5.53 -11.82
N THR A 54 21.75 -6.18 -12.97
CA THR A 54 21.91 -5.51 -14.27
C THR A 54 20.54 -5.24 -14.85
N LEU A 55 20.09 -3.99 -14.80
CA LEU A 55 18.79 -3.60 -15.30
C LEU A 55 18.90 -3.13 -16.77
N PRO A 56 17.92 -3.49 -17.63
CA PRO A 56 17.88 -2.99 -18.99
C PRO A 56 17.66 -1.47 -19.00
N ALA A 57 18.20 -0.78 -20.02
CA ALA A 57 17.89 0.64 -20.23
C ALA A 57 16.38 0.81 -20.50
N PRO A 58 15.78 1.96 -20.11
CA PRO A 58 14.41 2.27 -20.46
C PRO A 58 14.19 2.26 -21.99
N ARG A 59 13.09 1.64 -22.42
CA ARG A 59 12.78 1.44 -23.87
C ARG A 59 12.15 2.67 -24.52
N ILE A 60 11.66 3.63 -23.75
CA ILE A 60 11.01 4.86 -24.21
C ILE A 60 11.40 6.04 -23.32
N ALA A 61 11.46 7.24 -23.86
CA ALA A 61 11.63 8.44 -23.07
C ALA A 61 10.29 8.90 -22.45
N PRO A 62 10.29 9.45 -21.22
CA PRO A 62 9.10 10.01 -20.62
C PRO A 62 8.70 11.31 -21.35
N PRO A 63 7.44 11.78 -21.18
CA PRO A 63 7.01 13.05 -21.78
C PRO A 63 7.83 14.21 -21.19
N ALA A 64 8.34 15.07 -22.03
CA ALA A 64 9.24 16.17 -21.61
C ALA A 64 8.62 17.06 -20.52
N ALA A 65 7.31 17.35 -20.63
CA ALA A 65 6.58 18.19 -19.67
C ALA A 65 6.44 17.55 -18.28
N LEU A 66 6.51 16.22 -18.18
CA LEU A 66 6.34 15.47 -16.95
C LEU A 66 7.64 14.80 -16.47
N SER A 67 8.75 15.04 -17.16
CA SER A 67 10.02 14.33 -16.92
C SER A 67 10.52 14.43 -15.47
N ALA A 68 10.22 15.53 -14.78
CA ALA A 68 10.57 15.72 -13.37
C ALA A 68 9.85 14.74 -12.40
N MET A 69 8.77 14.11 -12.85
CA MET A 69 8.02 13.10 -12.06
C MET A 69 8.50 11.67 -12.35
N PHE A 70 9.37 11.48 -13.34
CA PHE A 70 9.85 10.15 -13.76
C PHE A 70 11.28 9.91 -13.30
N THR A 71 11.56 8.68 -12.90
CA THR A 71 12.92 8.24 -12.58
C THR A 71 13.19 6.85 -13.16
N ASP A 72 14.41 6.66 -13.67
CA ASP A 72 14.97 5.37 -14.05
C ASP A 72 16.00 4.85 -13.03
N SER A 73 16.04 5.48 -11.84
CA SER A 73 16.92 5.07 -10.76
C SER A 73 16.81 3.54 -10.52
N PRO A 74 17.92 2.81 -10.56
CA PRO A 74 17.90 1.37 -10.32
C PRO A 74 17.24 0.98 -9.00
N LEU A 75 17.40 1.80 -7.95
CA LEU A 75 16.78 1.57 -6.66
C LEU A 75 15.26 1.69 -6.73
N ASP A 76 14.73 2.76 -7.38
CA ASP A 76 13.29 2.93 -7.54
C ASP A 76 12.70 1.80 -8.39
N ARG A 77 13.35 1.47 -9.49
CA ARG A 77 12.90 0.40 -10.38
C ARG A 77 12.89 -0.97 -9.70
N LEU A 78 13.86 -1.28 -8.85
CA LEU A 78 13.89 -2.52 -8.05
C LEU A 78 12.80 -2.54 -6.98
N ASN A 79 12.55 -1.41 -6.31
CA ASN A 79 11.46 -1.29 -5.34
C ASN A 79 10.08 -1.54 -5.97
N HIS A 80 9.94 -1.23 -7.26
CA HIS A 80 8.69 -1.34 -8.02
C HIS A 80 8.64 -2.57 -8.94
N ALA A 81 9.64 -3.45 -8.87
CA ALA A 81 9.71 -4.61 -9.77
C ALA A 81 8.76 -5.74 -9.36
N MET A 82 8.55 -5.91 -8.06
CA MET A 82 7.81 -7.05 -7.49
C MET A 82 7.00 -6.62 -6.26
N GLY A 83 6.04 -7.47 -5.88
CA GLY A 83 5.36 -7.38 -4.59
C GLY A 83 6.20 -7.95 -3.44
N LYS A 84 5.52 -8.44 -2.40
CA LYS A 84 6.13 -8.93 -1.17
C LYS A 84 5.64 -10.35 -0.79
N SER A 85 5.26 -11.16 -1.79
CA SER A 85 5.02 -12.58 -1.54
C SER A 85 6.34 -13.29 -1.18
N TYR A 86 6.23 -14.45 -0.57
CA TYR A 86 7.42 -15.28 -0.31
C TYR A 86 8.21 -15.58 -1.60
N ALA A 87 7.50 -15.86 -2.69
CA ALA A 87 8.13 -16.11 -3.99
C ALA A 87 8.87 -14.87 -4.52
N ASP A 88 8.28 -13.67 -4.34
CA ASP A 88 8.91 -12.41 -4.75
C ASP A 88 10.19 -12.15 -3.95
N LEU A 89 10.12 -12.33 -2.64
CA LEU A 89 11.29 -12.18 -1.77
C LEU A 89 12.37 -13.18 -2.10
N ALA A 90 12.01 -14.46 -2.33
CA ALA A 90 12.97 -15.48 -2.72
C ALA A 90 13.66 -15.15 -4.05
N ARG A 91 12.90 -14.71 -5.07
CA ARG A 91 13.45 -14.28 -6.36
C ARG A 91 14.41 -13.10 -6.20
N MET A 92 14.06 -12.12 -5.37
CA MET A 92 14.90 -10.96 -5.09
C MET A 92 16.22 -11.38 -4.42
N TRP A 93 16.17 -12.25 -3.42
CA TRP A 93 17.37 -12.81 -2.78
C TRP A 93 18.23 -13.64 -3.71
N LEU A 94 17.61 -14.29 -4.70
CA LEU A 94 18.33 -15.04 -5.76
C LEU A 94 18.80 -14.14 -6.92
N ARG A 95 18.58 -12.83 -6.85
CA ARG A 95 18.87 -11.83 -7.92
C ARG A 95 18.14 -12.13 -9.23
N GLN A 96 16.93 -12.70 -9.11
CA GLN A 96 16.09 -13.08 -10.26
C GLN A 96 14.93 -12.09 -10.39
N VAL A 97 15.16 -11.02 -11.13
CA VAL A 97 14.15 -9.95 -11.36
C VAL A 97 13.92 -9.84 -12.87
N PRO A 98 13.06 -10.72 -13.45
CA PRO A 98 12.85 -10.79 -14.88
C PRO A 98 12.09 -9.59 -15.46
N HIS A 99 11.25 -8.95 -14.65
CA HIS A 99 10.40 -7.86 -15.08
C HIS A 99 10.62 -6.63 -14.19
N VAL A 100 11.19 -5.60 -14.77
CA VAL A 100 11.45 -4.31 -14.11
C VAL A 100 10.75 -3.23 -14.92
N PRO A 101 10.04 -2.28 -14.30
CA PRO A 101 9.46 -1.17 -15.05
C PRO A 101 10.56 -0.35 -15.73
N ASP A 102 10.28 0.21 -16.90
CA ASP A 102 11.21 1.12 -17.58
C ASP A 102 11.41 2.40 -16.77
N TRP A 103 10.31 2.91 -16.23
CA TRP A 103 10.28 4.10 -15.41
C TRP A 103 9.39 3.91 -14.20
N VAL A 104 9.69 4.65 -13.14
CA VAL A 104 8.78 4.89 -12.03
C VAL A 104 8.32 6.33 -12.10
N ALA A 105 7.02 6.57 -12.03
CA ALA A 105 6.42 7.89 -12.07
C ALA A 105 5.73 8.21 -10.73
N TYR A 106 5.94 9.43 -10.23
CA TYR A 106 5.40 9.96 -8.99
C TYR A 106 4.54 11.19 -9.27
N PRO A 107 3.26 11.04 -9.67
CA PRO A 107 2.37 12.16 -9.94
C PRO A 107 2.10 12.97 -8.67
N ASP A 108 2.12 14.30 -8.79
CA ASP A 108 1.85 15.21 -7.66
C ASP A 108 0.34 15.43 -7.42
N ASP A 109 -0.49 15.20 -8.44
CA ASP A 109 -1.94 15.37 -8.40
C ASP A 109 -2.66 14.49 -9.43
N GLU A 110 -4.00 14.57 -9.45
CA GLU A 110 -4.84 13.80 -10.38
C GLU A 110 -4.62 14.22 -11.85
N GLN A 111 -4.34 15.50 -12.10
CA GLN A 111 -4.10 15.94 -13.46
C GLN A 111 -2.83 15.30 -14.04
N ALA A 112 -1.78 15.18 -13.24
CA ALA A 112 -0.57 14.46 -13.62
C ALA A 112 -0.86 12.97 -13.92
N VAL A 113 -1.75 12.33 -13.17
CA VAL A 113 -2.19 10.95 -13.48
C VAL A 113 -2.88 10.90 -14.83
N ILE A 114 -3.78 11.85 -15.14
CA ILE A 114 -4.46 11.95 -16.44
C ILE A 114 -3.44 12.10 -17.57
N ASP A 115 -2.53 13.05 -17.42
CA ASP A 115 -1.51 13.36 -18.45
C ASP A 115 -0.57 12.17 -18.71
N ILE A 116 -0.21 11.43 -17.65
CA ILE A 116 0.59 10.20 -17.76
C ILE A 116 -0.19 9.11 -18.49
N LEU A 117 -1.47 8.88 -18.17
CA LEU A 117 -2.31 7.88 -18.83
C LEU A 117 -2.54 8.24 -20.31
N ASP A 118 -2.75 9.51 -20.62
CA ASP A 118 -2.91 10.01 -21.99
C ASP A 118 -1.64 9.79 -22.82
N TRP A 119 -0.48 10.06 -22.24
CA TRP A 119 0.79 9.77 -22.87
C TRP A 119 0.97 8.27 -23.08
N ALA A 120 0.72 7.47 -22.03
CA ALA A 120 0.87 6.02 -22.08
C ALA A 120 -0.03 5.39 -23.15
N SER A 121 -1.28 5.83 -23.23
CA SER A 121 -2.25 5.35 -24.24
C SER A 121 -1.78 5.66 -25.67
N ARG A 122 -1.27 6.86 -25.90
CA ARG A 122 -0.77 7.25 -27.23
C ARG A 122 0.50 6.51 -27.68
N HIS A 123 1.30 6.03 -26.72
CA HIS A 123 2.59 5.39 -26.98
C HIS A 123 2.58 3.88 -26.70
N ASN A 124 1.41 3.31 -26.45
CA ASN A 124 1.26 1.89 -26.11
C ASN A 124 2.14 1.45 -24.92
N VAL A 125 2.15 2.26 -23.87
CA VAL A 125 2.90 2.00 -22.63
C VAL A 125 1.94 1.38 -21.60
N ALA A 126 2.34 0.29 -20.97
CA ALA A 126 1.60 -0.27 -19.84
C ALA A 126 1.85 0.55 -18.57
N VAL A 127 0.78 0.93 -17.87
CA VAL A 127 0.87 1.61 -16.58
C VAL A 127 0.42 0.67 -15.48
N ILE A 128 1.29 0.47 -14.50
CA ILE A 128 1.05 -0.41 -13.34
C ILE A 128 0.83 0.47 -12.13
N PRO A 129 -0.39 0.52 -11.56
CA PRO A 129 -0.65 1.27 -10.32
C PRO A 129 0.16 0.70 -9.17
N TYR A 130 0.77 1.57 -8.39
CA TYR A 130 1.57 1.19 -7.24
C TYR A 130 1.17 2.03 -6.02
N GLY A 131 0.82 1.38 -4.92
CA GLY A 131 0.51 2.04 -3.65
C GLY A 131 1.65 1.87 -2.66
N GLY A 132 1.61 0.78 -1.90
CA GLY A 132 2.66 0.43 -0.93
C GLY A 132 3.54 -0.74 -1.36
N GLY A 133 3.28 -1.35 -2.50
CA GLY A 133 4.03 -2.51 -3.00
C GLY A 133 3.88 -3.78 -2.18
N SER A 134 2.92 -3.83 -1.26
CA SER A 134 2.69 -4.95 -0.35
C SER A 134 1.89 -6.12 -0.97
N SER A 135 1.60 -6.06 -2.28
CA SER A 135 0.90 -7.14 -3.00
C SER A 135 1.61 -8.48 -2.85
N VAL A 136 0.84 -9.54 -2.63
CA VAL A 136 1.35 -10.93 -2.55
C VAL A 136 0.85 -11.81 -3.70
N CYS A 137 0.11 -11.22 -4.65
CA CYS A 137 -0.46 -11.92 -5.82
C CYS A 137 0.15 -11.49 -7.16
N GLY A 138 1.25 -10.73 -7.13
CA GLY A 138 1.95 -10.29 -8.35
C GLY A 138 1.33 -9.09 -9.06
N GLY A 139 0.33 -8.42 -8.48
CA GLY A 139 -0.41 -7.32 -9.12
C GLY A 139 0.44 -6.07 -9.45
N VAL A 140 1.62 -5.93 -8.88
CA VAL A 140 2.54 -4.80 -9.11
C VAL A 140 3.73 -5.16 -9.99
N GLU A 141 3.90 -6.42 -10.38
CA GLU A 141 5.02 -6.85 -11.24
C GLU A 141 4.81 -6.34 -12.68
N ALA A 142 5.87 -5.78 -13.27
CA ALA A 142 5.85 -5.26 -14.63
C ALA A 142 5.88 -6.37 -15.71
N ALA A 143 5.22 -7.49 -15.46
CA ALA A 143 5.10 -8.64 -16.36
C ALA A 143 4.08 -8.36 -17.47
N VAL A 144 4.32 -7.33 -18.26
CA VAL A 144 3.47 -6.93 -19.39
C VAL A 144 3.91 -7.64 -20.67
N GLY A 145 2.98 -8.08 -21.48
CA GLY A 145 3.29 -8.81 -22.71
C GLY A 145 4.15 -7.98 -23.70
N ALA A 146 4.75 -8.67 -24.67
CA ALA A 146 5.59 -8.06 -25.70
C ALA A 146 4.87 -7.05 -26.62
N SER A 147 3.56 -6.94 -26.52
CA SER A 147 2.74 -5.98 -27.26
C SER A 147 2.89 -4.54 -26.78
N TYR A 148 3.38 -4.33 -25.54
CA TYR A 148 3.60 -3.00 -25.01
C TYR A 148 5.01 -2.48 -25.33
N ALA A 149 5.08 -1.21 -25.72
CA ALA A 149 6.35 -0.55 -26.00
C ALA A 149 7.24 -0.40 -24.76
N ALA A 150 6.62 -0.19 -23.61
CA ALA A 150 7.30 -0.05 -22.32
C ALA A 150 6.33 -0.33 -21.15
N ALA A 151 6.86 -0.32 -19.93
CA ALA A 151 6.10 -0.40 -18.70
C ALA A 151 6.50 0.70 -17.71
N VAL A 152 5.51 1.36 -17.11
CA VAL A 152 5.71 2.40 -16.09
C VAL A 152 5.00 1.98 -14.82
N SER A 153 5.71 1.97 -13.69
CA SER A 153 5.07 1.88 -12.38
C SER A 153 4.66 3.27 -11.92
N LEU A 154 3.38 3.45 -11.61
CA LEU A 154 2.80 4.73 -11.20
C LEU A 154 2.60 4.73 -9.69
N ASP A 155 3.50 5.33 -8.95
CA ASP A 155 3.45 5.38 -7.48
C ASP A 155 2.59 6.55 -7.00
N MET A 156 1.56 6.20 -6.26
CA MET A 156 0.54 7.12 -5.75
C MET A 156 0.95 7.82 -4.44
N GLU A 157 2.18 7.68 -3.97
CA GLU A 157 2.62 8.15 -2.65
C GLU A 157 2.37 9.64 -2.38
N ARG A 158 2.35 10.47 -3.43
CA ARG A 158 2.16 11.93 -3.30
C ARG A 158 0.68 12.33 -3.19
N LEU A 159 -0.23 11.42 -3.52
CA LEU A 159 -1.67 11.58 -3.30
C LEU A 159 -2.04 10.93 -1.97
N ASN A 160 -1.65 11.53 -0.85
CA ASN A 160 -1.72 10.92 0.48
C ASN A 160 -2.49 11.74 1.54
N ARG A 161 -3.34 12.68 1.12
CA ARG A 161 -4.04 13.58 2.03
C ARG A 161 -5.46 13.14 2.32
N VAL A 162 -5.92 13.41 3.54
CA VAL A 162 -7.33 13.51 3.89
C VAL A 162 -7.81 14.86 3.38
N LEU A 163 -8.73 14.87 2.42
CA LEU A 163 -9.21 16.07 1.73
C LEU A 163 -10.41 16.69 2.41
N GLU A 164 -11.23 15.86 3.05
CA GLU A 164 -12.46 16.27 3.68
C GLU A 164 -12.82 15.31 4.82
N VAL A 165 -13.31 15.86 5.93
CA VAL A 165 -13.95 15.08 6.99
C VAL A 165 -15.34 15.63 7.21
N ASP A 166 -16.38 14.80 7.01
CA ASP A 166 -17.78 15.16 7.20
C ASP A 166 -18.29 14.56 8.53
N PRO A 167 -18.45 15.39 9.57
CA PRO A 167 -18.90 14.91 10.87
C PRO A 167 -20.37 14.48 10.87
N THR A 168 -21.18 14.99 9.95
CA THR A 168 -22.61 14.65 9.87
C THR A 168 -22.79 13.23 9.35
N SER A 169 -22.13 12.89 8.25
CA SER A 169 -22.18 11.56 7.66
C SER A 169 -21.17 10.59 8.28
N ARG A 170 -20.26 11.08 9.11
CA ARG A 170 -19.12 10.31 9.65
C ARG A 170 -18.33 9.64 8.55
N ALA A 171 -17.89 10.43 7.59
CA ALA A 171 -17.12 9.93 6.47
C ALA A 171 -15.99 10.89 6.12
N ALA A 172 -14.96 10.39 5.47
CA ALA A 172 -13.83 11.18 5.01
C ALA A 172 -13.52 10.90 3.56
N ARG A 173 -13.18 11.93 2.79
CA ARG A 173 -12.65 11.82 1.43
C ARG A 173 -11.14 11.86 1.51
N ILE A 174 -10.50 10.78 1.07
CA ILE A 174 -9.08 10.51 1.26
C ILE A 174 -8.45 10.13 -0.06
N GLN A 175 -7.26 10.64 -0.32
CA GLN A 175 -6.47 10.26 -1.50
C GLN A 175 -5.96 8.82 -1.38
N ALA A 176 -5.95 8.12 -2.50
CA ALA A 176 -5.72 6.68 -2.55
C ALA A 176 -4.29 6.24 -2.17
N GLY A 177 -3.32 7.13 -2.26
CA GLY A 177 -1.93 6.87 -1.90
C GLY A 177 -1.64 6.98 -0.40
N ALA A 178 -2.59 7.39 0.45
CA ALA A 178 -2.37 7.51 1.89
C ALA A 178 -2.09 6.13 2.52
N LEU A 179 -0.97 5.99 3.23
CA LEU A 179 -0.67 4.81 4.04
C LEU A 179 -1.54 4.77 5.29
N GLY A 180 -1.73 3.59 5.87
CA GLY A 180 -2.49 3.40 7.10
C GLY A 180 -2.14 4.39 8.20
N PRO A 181 -0.87 4.47 8.66
CA PRO A 181 -0.47 5.44 9.68
C PRO A 181 -0.67 6.90 9.26
N GLU A 182 -0.45 7.24 7.98
CA GLU A 182 -0.62 8.60 7.47
C GLU A 182 -2.09 9.07 7.53
N LEU A 183 -3.02 8.19 7.12
CA LEU A 183 -4.44 8.55 7.15
C LEU A 183 -5.00 8.61 8.57
N GLU A 184 -4.59 7.68 9.46
CA GLU A 184 -5.01 7.71 10.86
C GLU A 184 -4.49 8.95 11.58
N ALA A 185 -3.23 9.34 11.35
CA ALA A 185 -2.66 10.57 11.90
C ALA A 185 -3.41 11.83 11.46
N GLN A 186 -3.95 11.84 10.22
CA GLN A 186 -4.73 12.96 9.70
C GLN A 186 -6.19 12.94 10.18
N LEU A 187 -6.79 11.78 10.44
CA LEU A 187 -8.17 11.68 10.97
C LEU A 187 -8.25 11.97 12.48
N LYS A 188 -7.21 11.62 13.21
CA LYS A 188 -7.15 11.75 14.68
C LYS A 188 -7.48 13.16 15.21
N PRO A 189 -6.95 14.27 14.66
CA PRO A 189 -7.28 15.61 15.13
C PRO A 189 -8.76 15.97 15.01
N HIS A 190 -9.49 15.27 14.13
CA HIS A 190 -10.92 15.42 13.94
C HIS A 190 -11.76 14.49 14.84
N GLY A 191 -11.11 13.65 15.67
CA GLY A 191 -11.79 12.68 16.54
C GLY A 191 -12.32 11.46 15.80
N TYR A 192 -11.70 11.08 14.65
CA TYR A 192 -12.12 9.96 13.83
C TYR A 192 -10.99 8.97 13.58
N THR A 193 -11.36 7.75 13.26
CA THR A 193 -10.49 6.65 12.81
C THR A 193 -11.19 5.88 11.70
N LEU A 194 -10.44 5.30 10.78
CA LEU A 194 -10.98 4.34 9.83
C LEU A 194 -11.13 2.95 10.44
N ARG A 195 -10.31 2.63 11.43
CA ARG A 195 -10.27 1.33 12.13
C ARG A 195 -10.12 0.13 11.18
N HIS A 196 -9.43 0.31 10.11
CA HIS A 196 -9.11 -0.74 9.16
C HIS A 196 -7.61 -1.06 9.22
N TYR A 197 -7.27 -2.20 9.83
CA TYR A 197 -5.88 -2.59 10.10
C TYR A 197 -5.55 -3.91 9.39
N PRO A 198 -5.29 -3.93 8.08
CA PRO A 198 -4.77 -5.11 7.41
C PRO A 198 -3.36 -5.44 7.93
N GLN A 199 -2.91 -6.67 7.72
CA GLN A 199 -1.59 -7.12 8.18
C GLN A 199 -0.45 -6.22 7.71
N SER A 200 -0.57 -5.64 6.51
CA SER A 200 0.40 -4.72 5.92
C SER A 200 0.08 -3.24 6.20
N PHE A 201 -0.65 -2.92 7.27
CA PHE A 201 -1.16 -1.57 7.58
C PHE A 201 -0.12 -0.46 7.40
N GLU A 202 1.10 -0.66 7.91
CA GLU A 202 2.18 0.32 7.84
C GLU A 202 2.76 0.50 6.43
N PHE A 203 2.53 -0.47 5.55
CA PHE A 203 3.16 -0.55 4.23
C PHE A 203 2.17 -0.50 3.08
N SER A 204 0.87 -0.44 3.35
CA SER A 204 -0.18 -0.46 2.34
C SER A 204 -1.03 0.80 2.38
N THR A 205 -1.60 1.15 1.23
CA THR A 205 -2.36 2.38 1.04
C THR A 205 -3.86 2.12 0.98
N LEU A 206 -4.66 3.16 1.23
CA LEU A 206 -6.11 3.10 1.09
C LEU A 206 -6.53 2.57 -0.30
N GLY A 207 -5.91 3.09 -1.36
CA GLY A 207 -6.19 2.62 -2.72
C GLY A 207 -5.87 1.16 -2.92
N GLY A 208 -4.73 0.70 -2.38
CA GLY A 208 -4.36 -0.71 -2.38
C GLY A 208 -5.40 -1.57 -1.66
N TRP A 209 -5.88 -1.16 -0.49
CA TRP A 209 -6.92 -1.89 0.23
C TRP A 209 -8.20 -2.04 -0.57
N ILE A 210 -8.64 -0.95 -1.21
CA ILE A 210 -9.88 -0.94 -2.01
C ILE A 210 -9.76 -1.88 -3.21
N VAL A 211 -8.70 -1.74 -4.01
CA VAL A 211 -8.56 -2.53 -5.23
C VAL A 211 -8.26 -4.00 -4.98
N THR A 212 -7.77 -4.37 -3.79
CA THR A 212 -7.53 -5.78 -3.41
C THR A 212 -8.60 -6.35 -2.49
N ARG A 213 -9.61 -5.56 -2.08
CA ARG A 213 -10.64 -5.94 -1.09
C ARG A 213 -10.02 -6.42 0.23
N ALA A 214 -9.07 -5.64 0.74
CA ALA A 214 -8.33 -6.01 1.94
C ALA A 214 -9.24 -6.21 3.15
N GLY A 215 -8.97 -7.26 3.92
CA GLY A 215 -9.56 -7.51 5.23
C GLY A 215 -8.69 -6.94 6.35
N GLY A 216 -9.32 -6.46 7.41
CA GLY A 216 -8.62 -5.99 8.61
C GLY A 216 -8.51 -7.10 9.67
N HIS A 217 -7.47 -7.05 10.50
CA HIS A 217 -7.26 -8.03 11.58
C HIS A 217 -8.32 -7.95 12.69
N TYR A 218 -8.88 -6.77 12.92
CA TYR A 218 -9.91 -6.52 13.95
C TYR A 218 -11.31 -6.47 13.37
N ALA A 219 -11.54 -7.23 12.34
CA ALA A 219 -12.75 -7.25 11.55
C ALA A 219 -13.85 -8.08 12.21
N THR A 220 -14.42 -7.59 13.29
CA THR A 220 -15.54 -8.27 13.97
C THR A 220 -16.91 -7.84 13.50
N LEU A 221 -17.04 -6.65 12.92
CA LEU A 221 -18.30 -6.11 12.41
C LEU A 221 -18.17 -5.64 10.96
N MET A 222 -17.15 -4.82 10.66
CA MET A 222 -16.80 -4.39 9.31
C MET A 222 -15.50 -5.10 8.92
N THR A 223 -15.62 -6.19 8.16
CA THR A 223 -14.54 -7.14 7.93
C THR A 223 -13.63 -6.75 6.78
N HIS A 224 -14.20 -6.15 5.76
CA HIS A 224 -13.48 -5.77 4.55
C HIS A 224 -13.61 -4.27 4.30
N ILE A 225 -12.68 -3.74 3.55
CA ILE A 225 -12.72 -2.33 3.15
C ILE A 225 -14.00 -1.96 2.40
N ASP A 226 -14.64 -2.92 1.74
CA ASP A 226 -15.92 -2.74 1.05
C ASP A 226 -17.03 -2.21 1.97
N ASP A 227 -17.01 -2.58 3.25
CA ASP A 227 -18.00 -2.14 4.23
C ASP A 227 -17.83 -0.66 4.59
N LEU A 228 -16.67 -0.11 4.30
CA LEU A 228 -16.30 1.27 4.60
C LEU A 228 -16.39 2.19 3.40
N VAL A 229 -16.26 1.68 2.17
CA VAL A 229 -16.25 2.50 0.95
C VAL A 229 -17.67 3.00 0.62
N GLU A 230 -17.82 4.32 0.51
CA GLU A 230 -19.07 4.98 0.11
C GLU A 230 -19.04 5.48 -1.34
N SER A 231 -17.87 5.90 -1.82
CA SER A 231 -17.67 6.30 -3.22
C SER A 231 -16.20 6.19 -3.61
N THR A 232 -15.98 6.08 -4.92
CA THR A 232 -14.66 5.99 -5.52
C THR A 232 -14.49 7.01 -6.64
N ARG A 233 -13.27 7.51 -6.81
CA ARG A 233 -12.86 8.35 -7.94
C ARG A 233 -11.60 7.78 -8.54
N MET A 234 -11.65 7.46 -9.83
CA MET A 234 -10.51 6.90 -10.56
C MET A 234 -10.34 7.56 -11.92
N VAL A 235 -9.11 7.53 -12.40
CA VAL A 235 -8.76 7.92 -13.76
C VAL A 235 -8.59 6.67 -14.60
N THR A 236 -9.25 6.65 -15.76
CA THR A 236 -9.16 5.58 -16.75
C THR A 236 -8.68 6.14 -18.08
N PRO A 237 -8.22 5.33 -19.04
CA PRO A 237 -7.91 5.81 -20.38
C PRO A 237 -9.09 6.49 -21.11
N SER A 238 -10.31 6.26 -20.65
CA SER A 238 -11.53 6.87 -21.21
C SER A 238 -11.99 8.13 -20.48
N GLY A 239 -11.27 8.53 -19.43
CA GLY A 239 -11.56 9.72 -18.62
C GLY A 239 -11.75 9.42 -17.14
N VAL A 240 -12.13 10.45 -16.40
CA VAL A 240 -12.39 10.36 -14.96
C VAL A 240 -13.72 9.71 -14.70
N CYS A 241 -13.72 8.74 -13.82
CA CYS A 241 -14.88 7.98 -13.39
C CYS A 241 -15.07 8.19 -11.89
N ALA A 242 -16.17 8.84 -11.50
CA ALA A 242 -16.49 9.10 -10.11
C ALA A 242 -17.89 8.61 -9.76
N SER A 243 -17.99 7.82 -8.73
CA SER A 243 -19.29 7.38 -8.22
C SER A 243 -19.93 8.44 -7.32
N ARG A 244 -21.24 8.32 -7.13
CA ARG A 244 -21.96 9.18 -6.19
C ARG A 244 -21.74 8.67 -4.78
N ARG A 245 -21.58 9.59 -3.82
CA ARG A 245 -21.55 9.28 -2.40
C ARG A 245 -22.95 8.91 -1.90
N LEU A 246 -23.38 7.71 -2.23
CA LEU A 246 -24.69 7.15 -1.86
C LEU A 246 -24.47 5.76 -1.27
N PRO A 247 -24.14 5.65 0.02
CA PRO A 247 -23.88 4.35 0.64
C PRO A 247 -25.10 3.43 0.51
N ALA A 248 -24.85 2.18 0.16
CA ALA A 248 -25.86 1.15 0.02
C ALA A 248 -27.01 1.48 -0.97
N SER A 249 -26.73 2.25 -2.03
CA SER A 249 -27.72 2.54 -3.08
C SER A 249 -28.15 1.25 -3.81
N GLY A 250 -29.47 1.05 -3.90
CA GLY A 250 -30.09 -0.01 -4.70
C GLY A 250 -30.36 0.36 -6.17
N ALA A 251 -29.89 1.53 -6.63
CA ALA A 251 -30.17 2.06 -7.96
C ALA A 251 -29.21 1.51 -9.03
N GLY A 252 -29.43 0.28 -9.47
CA GLY A 252 -28.71 -0.36 -10.56
C GLY A 252 -27.30 -0.89 -10.17
N PRO A 253 -26.47 -1.26 -11.16
CA PRO A 253 -25.11 -1.74 -10.92
C PRO A 253 -24.26 -0.66 -10.23
N SER A 254 -23.52 -1.06 -9.17
CA SER A 254 -22.63 -0.15 -8.46
C SER A 254 -21.27 -0.10 -9.14
N GLN A 255 -20.83 1.09 -9.53
CA GLN A 255 -19.49 1.35 -10.03
C GLN A 255 -18.42 0.97 -8.98
N ASP A 256 -18.68 1.29 -7.71
CA ASP A 256 -17.73 1.00 -6.62
C ASP A 256 -17.48 -0.51 -6.51
N ARG A 257 -18.49 -1.34 -6.71
CA ARG A 257 -18.35 -2.81 -6.71
C ARG A 257 -17.48 -3.33 -7.85
N MET A 258 -17.31 -2.58 -8.94
CA MET A 258 -16.36 -2.91 -10.00
C MET A 258 -14.93 -2.52 -9.64
N VAL A 259 -14.75 -1.43 -8.90
CA VAL A 259 -13.44 -0.95 -8.43
C VAL A 259 -12.89 -1.84 -7.30
N LEU A 260 -13.77 -2.24 -6.38
CA LEU A 260 -13.45 -3.16 -5.29
C LEU A 260 -13.01 -4.52 -5.83
N GLY A 261 -11.76 -4.90 -5.56
CA GLY A 261 -11.16 -6.14 -6.02
C GLY A 261 -10.70 -6.14 -7.48
N SER A 262 -10.60 -4.97 -8.12
CA SER A 262 -10.14 -4.84 -9.52
C SER A 262 -8.62 -5.03 -9.70
N GLU A 263 -7.86 -5.07 -8.62
CA GLU A 263 -6.38 -5.12 -8.62
C GLU A 263 -5.73 -4.00 -9.45
N GLY A 264 -6.42 -2.84 -9.56
CA GLY A 264 -5.94 -1.70 -10.35
C GLY A 264 -6.03 -1.88 -11.88
N ARG A 265 -6.70 -2.92 -12.38
CA ARG A 265 -6.72 -3.28 -13.80
C ARG A 265 -7.66 -2.40 -14.65
N ILE A 266 -8.61 -1.73 -14.03
CA ILE A 266 -9.63 -0.93 -14.73
C ILE A 266 -9.36 0.57 -14.70
N GLY A 267 -8.38 1.02 -13.91
CA GLY A 267 -7.99 2.43 -13.80
C GLY A 267 -7.16 2.70 -12.56
N ILE A 268 -6.73 3.94 -12.42
CA ILE A 268 -5.94 4.45 -11.30
C ILE A 268 -6.90 5.08 -10.30
N LEU A 269 -7.08 4.46 -9.14
CA LEU A 269 -7.87 5.05 -8.05
C LEU A 269 -7.10 6.24 -7.47
N THR A 270 -7.73 7.43 -7.49
CA THR A 270 -7.12 8.67 -6.98
C THR A 270 -7.66 9.08 -5.63
N GLU A 271 -8.95 8.86 -5.39
CA GLU A 271 -9.63 9.19 -4.13
C GLU A 271 -10.73 8.17 -3.82
N ALA A 272 -11.05 8.07 -2.55
CA ALA A 272 -12.26 7.41 -2.09
C ALA A 272 -12.89 8.17 -0.92
N THR A 273 -14.22 8.09 -0.82
CA THR A 273 -14.92 8.46 0.40
C THR A 273 -15.19 7.19 1.20
N VAL A 274 -14.78 7.21 2.45
CA VAL A 274 -14.88 6.06 3.35
C VAL A 274 -15.57 6.47 4.65
N ARG A 275 -16.33 5.54 5.22
CA ARG A 275 -16.90 5.71 6.56
C ARG A 275 -15.80 5.81 7.59
N THR A 276 -15.98 6.71 8.53
CA THR A 276 -15.12 6.83 9.69
C THR A 276 -15.91 6.50 10.95
N LEU A 277 -15.23 5.96 11.91
CA LEU A 277 -15.80 5.69 13.21
C LEU A 277 -15.45 6.89 14.11
N GLY A 278 -16.49 7.52 14.68
CA GLY A 278 -16.29 8.45 15.78
C GLY A 278 -15.87 7.63 16.97
N GLY A 279 -14.64 7.76 17.40
CA GLY A 279 -14.21 7.28 18.69
C GLY A 279 -14.15 8.48 19.60
N SER A 280 -14.68 8.38 20.83
CA SER A 280 -13.91 9.01 21.87
C SER A 280 -12.54 8.36 21.73
N ALA A 281 -11.52 9.17 21.44
CA ALA A 281 -10.15 8.69 21.30
C ALA A 281 -9.61 7.99 22.59
N ASP A 282 -10.48 7.70 23.54
CA ASP A 282 -10.15 7.43 24.91
C ASP A 282 -10.09 5.94 25.25
N SER A 283 -10.66 5.04 24.45
CA SER A 283 -10.44 3.60 24.68
C SER A 283 -10.86 2.75 23.47
N VAL A 284 -9.94 2.03 22.90
CA VAL A 284 -10.21 0.82 22.12
C VAL A 284 -9.74 -0.35 22.99
N ASP A 285 -10.67 -1.12 23.53
CA ASP A 285 -10.35 -2.38 24.17
C ASP A 285 -9.98 -3.39 23.09
N VAL A 286 -8.73 -3.79 23.05
CA VAL A 286 -8.26 -4.86 22.16
C VAL A 286 -8.16 -6.13 22.99
N LEU A 287 -9.00 -7.09 22.66
CA LEU A 287 -8.93 -8.44 23.22
C LEU A 287 -7.91 -9.25 22.43
N PHE A 288 -6.84 -9.67 23.08
CA PHE A 288 -5.89 -10.63 22.52
C PHE A 288 -6.14 -12.00 23.14
N PHE A 289 -6.14 -13.03 22.31
CA PHE A 289 -6.04 -14.38 22.82
C PHE A 289 -4.56 -14.69 23.10
N ASP A 290 -4.21 -14.81 24.35
CA ASP A 290 -2.86 -15.23 24.74
C ASP A 290 -2.72 -16.74 24.56
N ILE A 291 -2.03 -17.13 23.50
CA ILE A 291 -1.79 -18.54 23.16
C ILE A 291 -0.97 -19.25 24.26
N ALA A 292 -0.09 -18.53 24.94
CA ALA A 292 0.74 -19.12 25.98
C ALA A 292 -0.05 -19.43 27.26
N ARG A 293 -1.07 -18.62 27.53
CA ARG A 293 -1.96 -18.79 28.70
C ARG A 293 -3.24 -19.54 28.39
N GLN A 294 -3.55 -19.74 27.09
CA GLN A 294 -4.84 -20.26 26.63
C GLN A 294 -6.03 -19.47 27.19
N ASP A 295 -5.87 -18.18 27.34
CA ASP A 295 -6.83 -17.28 27.96
C ASP A 295 -7.00 -16.00 27.14
N TRP A 296 -8.15 -15.31 27.32
CA TRP A 296 -8.41 -14.02 26.72
C TRP A 296 -7.87 -12.94 27.64
N ALA A 297 -6.77 -12.32 27.25
CA ALA A 297 -6.24 -11.15 27.93
C ALA A 297 -6.84 -9.88 27.33
N THR A 298 -7.44 -9.04 28.15
CA THR A 298 -7.76 -7.68 27.76
C THR A 298 -6.49 -6.85 27.82
N ALA A 299 -5.87 -6.61 26.68
CA ALA A 299 -4.91 -5.54 26.58
C ALA A 299 -5.71 -4.26 26.39
N GLY A 300 -5.89 -3.52 27.45
CA GLY A 300 -6.39 -2.15 27.35
C GLY A 300 -5.45 -1.38 26.47
N VAL A 301 -5.90 -0.97 25.31
CA VAL A 301 -5.21 -0.04 24.50
C VAL A 301 -5.75 1.31 24.71
N LEU A 302 -5.27 1.91 25.31
CA LEU A 302 -4.05 2.60 25.23
C LEU A 302 -3.95 3.55 24.07
N TRP A 303 -5.02 4.25 23.80
CA TRP A 303 -4.96 5.58 23.22
C TRP A 303 -5.80 6.49 24.08
N SER A 304 -5.25 6.96 25.17
CA SER A 304 -5.74 8.15 25.84
C SER A 304 -4.66 9.21 25.76
N ASP A 305 -5.05 10.43 25.42
CA ASP A 305 -4.19 11.61 25.56
C ASP A 305 -3.77 11.88 27.02
N LYS A 306 -4.20 11.01 27.93
CA LYS A 306 -3.96 11.13 29.38
C LYS A 306 -2.92 10.14 29.92
N GLY A 307 -2.08 9.54 29.07
CA GLY A 307 -1.05 8.61 29.52
C GLY A 307 -1.60 7.26 29.93
N ALA A 308 -0.86 6.21 29.59
CA ALA A 308 -1.20 4.83 29.88
C ALA A 308 -1.54 4.63 31.36
N GLN A 309 -2.81 4.39 31.65
CA GLN A 309 -3.18 3.74 32.91
C GLN A 309 -3.02 2.24 32.73
N GLN A 310 -2.10 1.65 33.48
CA GLN A 310 -2.01 0.20 33.55
C GLN A 310 -3.31 -0.38 34.10
N PRO A 311 -3.81 -1.50 33.56
CA PRO A 311 -4.94 -2.19 34.16
C PRO A 311 -4.56 -2.62 35.58
N SER A 312 -5.45 -2.35 36.52
CA SER A 312 -5.31 -2.85 37.88
C SER A 312 -5.31 -4.38 37.86
N PRO A 313 -4.36 -5.05 38.52
CA PRO A 313 -4.42 -6.49 38.66
C PRO A 313 -5.68 -6.87 39.43
N GLY A 314 -6.61 -7.58 38.78
CA GLY A 314 -7.74 -8.25 39.40
C GLY A 314 -7.35 -9.63 39.93
#